data_93bad2ae1bf5626b1c9609ebfe4323e1
#
_entry.id   93bad2ae1bf5626b1c9609ebfe4323e1
#
_cell.length_a   1.000
_cell.length_b   1.000
_cell.length_c   1.000
_cell.angle_alpha   90.00
_cell.angle_beta   90.00
_cell.angle_gamma   90.00
#
_symmetry.space_group_name_H-M   'P 1'
#
loop_
_entity.id
_entity.type
_entity.pdbx_description
1 polymer ?
#
loop_
_entity_poly.entity_id
_entity_poly.type
_entity_poly.pdbx_seq_one_letter_code
_entity_poly.pdbx_strand_id
1 'polypeptide(L)'
;LSTALKILAENPELQQRLRTETDRIPNFIEECLRVESPVKGDFRLARRGMTIGGVEIPAGTTVMVMNGAANRDPRQFEDPDTLDIERANARRHIAFGRGVHSCPGAPLARAEAKVSLERILERTKNIRLCEEQHGPAGDRRFNYVPTFILRGLTDLHLEFDL
;
A
#
# COMPACT_ATOMS: atom_id res chain seq x y z
N LEU A 1 -2.72 -2.78 7.00
CA LEU A 1 -4.12 -2.52 7.37
C LEU A 1 -4.33 -1.03 7.73
N SER A 2 -3.49 -0.42 8.58
CA SER A 2 -3.60 1.00 9.00
C SER A 2 -3.74 1.95 7.82
N THR A 3 -2.92 1.79 6.78
CA THR A 3 -3.01 2.62 5.56
C THR A 3 -4.36 2.47 4.84
N ALA A 4 -4.89 1.26 4.74
CA ALA A 4 -6.20 1.04 4.12
C ALA A 4 -7.31 1.72 4.93
N LEU A 5 -7.26 1.62 6.26
CA LEU A 5 -8.21 2.29 7.15
C LEU A 5 -8.08 3.82 7.10
N LYS A 6 -6.84 4.35 7.00
CA LYS A 6 -6.61 5.78 6.77
C LYS A 6 -7.29 6.25 5.48
N ILE A 7 -7.06 5.54 4.38
CA ILE A 7 -7.67 5.87 3.07
C ILE A 7 -9.20 5.84 3.17
N LEU A 8 -9.77 4.85 3.84
CA LEU A 8 -11.21 4.77 4.05
C LEU A 8 -11.73 5.93 4.90
N ALA A 9 -11.04 6.28 5.99
CA ALA A 9 -11.43 7.38 6.86
C ALA A 9 -11.39 8.76 6.17
N GLU A 10 -10.55 8.90 5.15
CA GLU A 10 -10.45 10.10 4.31
C GLU A 10 -11.45 10.09 3.13
N ASN A 11 -12.11 8.95 2.84
CA ASN A 11 -12.98 8.78 1.69
C ASN A 11 -14.32 8.12 2.05
N PRO A 12 -15.30 8.89 2.54
CA PRO A 12 -16.62 8.36 2.92
C PRO A 12 -17.37 7.67 1.77
N GLU A 13 -17.25 8.18 0.54
CA GLU A 13 -17.87 7.59 -0.65
C GLU A 13 -17.27 6.20 -0.94
N LEU A 14 -15.96 6.05 -0.81
CA LEU A 14 -15.29 4.77 -0.96
C LEU A 14 -15.69 3.78 0.13
N GLN A 15 -15.86 4.23 1.38
CA GLN A 15 -16.41 3.40 2.45
C GLN A 15 -17.79 2.85 2.08
N GLN A 16 -18.70 3.74 1.64
CA GLN A 16 -20.06 3.34 1.28
C GLN A 16 -20.03 2.38 0.11
N ARG A 17 -19.21 2.63 -0.88
CA ARG A 17 -19.06 1.77 -2.04
C ARG A 17 -18.58 0.36 -1.64
N LEU A 18 -17.53 0.24 -0.81
CA LEU A 18 -17.01 -1.05 -0.38
C LEU A 18 -17.93 -1.81 0.58
N ARG A 19 -18.90 -1.15 1.22
CA ARG A 19 -19.95 -1.82 1.99
C ARG A 19 -20.97 -2.53 1.10
N THR A 20 -21.27 -1.96 -0.05
CA THR A 20 -22.24 -2.49 -1.01
C THR A 20 -21.60 -3.42 -2.06
N GLU A 21 -20.35 -3.13 -2.43
CA GLU A 21 -19.56 -3.85 -3.43
C GLU A 21 -18.40 -4.60 -2.73
N THR A 22 -18.70 -5.55 -1.85
CA THR A 22 -17.70 -6.27 -1.05
C THR A 22 -16.72 -7.09 -1.90
N ASP A 23 -17.12 -7.47 -3.10
CA ASP A 23 -16.28 -8.11 -4.12
C ASP A 23 -15.12 -7.20 -4.61
N ARG A 24 -15.21 -5.89 -4.37
CA ARG A 24 -14.14 -4.90 -4.66
C ARG A 24 -13.07 -4.80 -3.57
N ILE A 25 -13.33 -5.30 -2.36
CA ILE A 25 -12.36 -5.24 -1.25
C ILE A 25 -11.00 -5.87 -1.63
N PRO A 26 -10.93 -7.02 -2.30
CA PRO A 26 -9.63 -7.55 -2.74
C PRO A 26 -8.85 -6.59 -3.65
N ASN A 27 -9.51 -5.95 -4.61
CA ASN A 27 -8.83 -5.01 -5.51
C ASN A 27 -8.42 -3.71 -4.80
N PHE A 28 -9.24 -3.22 -3.88
CA PHE A 28 -8.87 -2.11 -2.99
C PHE A 28 -7.60 -2.41 -2.18
N ILE A 29 -7.45 -3.64 -1.67
CA ILE A 29 -6.23 -4.07 -0.96
C ILE A 29 -5.01 -4.03 -1.88
N GLU A 30 -5.13 -4.55 -3.11
CA GLU A 30 -4.02 -4.51 -4.07
C GLU A 30 -3.63 -3.08 -4.44
N GLU A 31 -4.60 -2.17 -4.60
CA GLU A 31 -4.34 -0.75 -4.85
C GLU A 31 -3.70 -0.05 -3.65
N CYS A 32 -4.13 -0.35 -2.42
CA CYS A 32 -3.44 0.14 -1.23
C CYS A 32 -1.97 -0.32 -1.19
N LEU A 33 -1.72 -1.59 -1.49
CA LEU A 33 -0.37 -2.16 -1.55
C LEU A 33 0.46 -1.52 -2.66
N ARG A 34 -0.14 -1.25 -3.81
CA ARG A 34 0.51 -0.60 -4.94
C ARG A 34 0.89 0.85 -4.61
N VAL A 35 -0.09 1.66 -4.23
CA VAL A 35 0.08 3.11 -4.03
C VAL A 35 0.97 3.41 -2.83
N GLU A 36 0.75 2.75 -1.71
CA GLU A 36 1.48 3.04 -0.47
C GLU A 36 2.76 2.23 -0.30
N SER A 37 2.84 1.03 -0.89
CA SER A 37 4.03 0.18 -0.87
C SER A 37 4.72 0.17 0.50
N PRO A 38 4.23 -0.62 1.48
CA PRO A 38 4.76 -0.63 2.85
C PRO A 38 6.27 -0.87 2.92
N VAL A 39 6.82 -1.66 1.99
CA VAL A 39 8.26 -1.80 1.76
C VAL A 39 8.62 -1.01 0.51
N LYS A 40 9.27 0.13 0.69
CA LYS A 40 9.64 1.04 -0.40
C LYS A 40 10.74 0.46 -1.29
N GLY A 41 11.63 -0.32 -0.73
CA GLY A 41 12.70 -0.93 -1.49
C GLY A 41 13.50 -1.95 -0.71
N ASP A 42 14.26 -2.74 -1.43
CA ASP A 42 15.13 -3.80 -0.94
C ASP A 42 16.54 -3.65 -1.45
N PHE A 43 17.53 -3.98 -0.64
CA PHE A 43 18.93 -4.00 -1.07
C PHE A 43 19.32 -5.34 -1.69
N ARG A 44 20.14 -5.26 -2.74
CA ARG A 44 20.75 -6.39 -3.43
C ARG A 44 22.25 -6.14 -3.60
N LEU A 45 23.04 -7.17 -3.47
CA LEU A 45 24.47 -7.13 -3.78
C LEU A 45 24.69 -7.71 -5.19
N ALA A 46 25.29 -6.94 -6.07
CA ALA A 46 25.70 -7.42 -7.38
C ALA A 46 26.87 -8.41 -7.20
N ARG A 47 26.61 -9.70 -7.33
CA ARG A 47 27.65 -10.76 -7.17
C ARG A 47 28.59 -10.86 -8.35
N ARG A 48 28.24 -10.30 -9.49
CA ARG A 48 29.03 -10.20 -10.72
C ARG A 48 28.72 -8.91 -11.44
N GLY A 49 29.60 -8.44 -12.29
CA GLY A 49 29.33 -7.29 -13.16
C GLY A 49 28.11 -7.58 -14.05
N MET A 50 27.26 -6.56 -14.22
CA MET A 50 26.07 -6.62 -15.07
C MET A 50 25.72 -5.24 -15.61
N THR A 51 24.89 -5.19 -16.64
CA THR A 51 24.36 -3.94 -17.18
C THR A 51 22.85 -3.93 -17.04
N ILE A 52 22.31 -2.85 -16.47
CA ILE A 52 20.85 -2.65 -16.31
C ILE A 52 20.48 -1.29 -16.93
N GLY A 53 19.59 -1.29 -17.91
CA GLY A 53 19.15 -0.06 -18.56
C GLY A 53 20.30 0.75 -19.20
N GLY A 54 21.34 0.09 -19.69
CA GLY A 54 22.54 0.73 -20.25
C GLY A 54 23.58 1.20 -19.22
N VAL A 55 23.30 1.04 -17.90
CA VAL A 55 24.22 1.41 -16.83
C VAL A 55 25.00 0.16 -16.37
N GLU A 56 26.32 0.25 -16.38
CA GLU A 56 27.19 -0.82 -15.87
C GLU A 56 27.19 -0.80 -14.33
N ILE A 57 27.02 -1.99 -13.75
CA ILE A 57 27.02 -2.23 -12.32
C ILE A 57 28.15 -3.21 -12.02
N PRO A 58 29.27 -2.78 -11.43
CA PRO A 58 30.37 -3.65 -11.06
C PRO A 58 29.99 -4.69 -10.01
N ALA A 59 30.69 -5.81 -9.98
CA ALA A 59 30.58 -6.75 -8.87
C ALA A 59 30.91 -6.07 -7.54
N GLY A 60 30.18 -6.42 -6.47
CA GLY A 60 30.32 -5.82 -5.14
C GLY A 60 29.47 -4.55 -4.94
N THR A 61 28.81 -4.04 -5.97
CA THR A 61 27.92 -2.88 -5.86
C THR A 61 26.65 -3.24 -5.10
N THR A 62 26.30 -2.41 -4.12
CA THR A 62 24.97 -2.47 -3.46
C THR A 62 23.96 -1.71 -4.31
N VAL A 63 22.88 -2.38 -4.69
CA VAL A 63 21.77 -1.84 -5.49
C VAL A 63 20.50 -1.83 -4.67
N MET A 64 19.80 -0.70 -4.64
CA MET A 64 18.45 -0.63 -4.05
C MET A 64 17.40 -0.84 -5.13
N VAL A 65 16.59 -1.88 -4.98
CA VAL A 65 15.41 -2.12 -5.83
C VAL A 65 14.24 -1.33 -5.27
N MET A 66 13.82 -0.29 -5.97
CA MET A 66 12.80 0.67 -5.52
C MET A 66 11.39 0.16 -5.84
N ASN A 67 10.87 -0.77 -5.05
CA ASN A 67 9.53 -1.37 -5.24
C ASN A 67 8.43 -0.31 -5.26
N GLY A 68 8.48 0.66 -4.34
CA GLY A 68 7.51 1.74 -4.27
C GLY A 68 7.49 2.62 -5.51
N ALA A 69 8.65 2.91 -6.10
CA ALA A 69 8.74 3.67 -7.34
C ALA A 69 8.22 2.84 -8.54
N ALA A 70 8.60 1.56 -8.60
CA ALA A 70 8.12 0.66 -9.66
C ALA A 70 6.59 0.49 -9.63
N ASN A 71 5.96 0.52 -8.45
CA ASN A 71 4.51 0.45 -8.29
C ASN A 71 3.77 1.73 -8.74
N ARG A 72 4.52 2.80 -9.03
CA ARG A 72 4.02 4.07 -9.58
C ARG A 72 4.62 4.39 -10.96
N ASP A 73 5.15 3.39 -11.65
CA ASP A 73 5.69 3.58 -13.00
C ASP A 73 4.54 3.76 -14.01
N PRO A 74 4.44 4.93 -14.69
CA PRO A 74 3.37 5.19 -15.65
C PRO A 74 3.42 4.27 -16.88
N ARG A 75 4.55 3.64 -17.16
CA ARG A 75 4.67 2.63 -18.22
C ARG A 75 3.95 1.33 -17.88
N GLN A 76 3.68 1.09 -16.59
CA GLN A 76 3.01 -0.10 -16.07
C GLN A 76 1.60 0.20 -15.58
N PHE A 77 1.37 1.37 -15.00
CA PHE A 77 0.12 1.78 -14.39
C PHE A 77 -0.29 3.16 -14.92
N GLU A 78 -1.40 3.21 -15.61
CA GLU A 78 -2.02 4.47 -16.02
C GLU A 78 -2.44 5.25 -14.78
N ASP A 79 -2.28 6.59 -14.77
CA ASP A 79 -2.54 7.44 -13.61
C ASP A 79 -2.02 6.83 -12.29
N PRO A 80 -0.69 6.59 -12.18
CA PRO A 80 -0.12 5.71 -11.16
C PRO A 80 -0.30 6.22 -9.73
N ASP A 81 -0.56 7.50 -9.54
CA ASP A 81 -0.76 8.13 -8.24
C ASP A 81 -2.22 8.05 -7.75
N THR A 82 -3.15 7.73 -8.65
CA THR A 82 -4.56 7.56 -8.33
C THR A 82 -4.84 6.16 -7.80
N LEU A 83 -5.51 6.08 -6.65
CA LEU A 83 -6.06 4.82 -6.14
C LEU A 83 -7.36 4.52 -6.89
N ASP A 84 -7.37 3.41 -7.63
CA ASP A 84 -8.49 3.00 -8.46
C ASP A 84 -8.88 1.56 -8.16
N ILE A 85 -10.02 1.36 -7.49
CA ILE A 85 -10.52 0.02 -7.13
C ILE A 85 -11.02 -0.79 -8.34
N GLU A 86 -11.13 -0.16 -9.51
CA GLU A 86 -11.47 -0.84 -10.78
C GLU A 86 -10.24 -1.20 -11.61
N ARG A 87 -9.06 -0.81 -11.18
CA ARG A 87 -7.82 -1.05 -11.92
C ARG A 87 -7.60 -2.52 -12.23
N ALA A 88 -7.67 -2.88 -13.50
CA ALA A 88 -7.57 -4.27 -13.94
C ALA A 88 -6.20 -4.92 -13.65
N ASN A 89 -5.13 -4.13 -13.63
CA ASN A 89 -3.78 -4.60 -13.41
C ASN A 89 -3.22 -4.30 -12.00
N ALA A 90 -4.07 -3.98 -11.01
CA ALA A 90 -3.65 -3.68 -9.63
C ALA A 90 -2.70 -4.75 -9.08
N ARG A 91 -3.01 -6.03 -9.26
CA ARG A 91 -2.19 -7.18 -8.81
C ARG A 91 -0.81 -7.30 -9.46
N ARG A 92 -0.49 -6.50 -10.47
CA ARG A 92 0.84 -6.48 -11.10
C ARG A 92 1.88 -5.70 -10.31
N HIS A 93 1.48 -5.08 -9.20
CA HIS A 93 2.41 -4.43 -8.28
C HIS A 93 3.44 -5.43 -7.71
N ILE A 94 4.57 -4.89 -7.26
CA ILE A 94 5.66 -5.66 -6.66
C ILE A 94 5.88 -5.31 -5.17
N ALA A 95 4.83 -4.89 -4.45
CA ALA A 95 4.92 -4.58 -3.02
C ALA A 95 5.34 -5.80 -2.16
N PHE A 96 5.09 -7.03 -2.65
CA PHE A 96 5.55 -8.28 -2.04
C PHE A 96 6.81 -8.84 -2.70
N GLY A 97 7.53 -8.03 -3.47
CA GLY A 97 8.65 -8.50 -4.28
C GLY A 97 8.21 -9.36 -5.47
N ARG A 98 9.18 -9.95 -6.16
CA ARG A 98 8.96 -10.84 -7.31
C ARG A 98 10.08 -11.87 -7.45
N GLY A 99 9.79 -13.01 -8.10
CA GLY A 99 10.74 -14.09 -8.35
C GLY A 99 10.98 -14.96 -7.12
N VAL A 100 12.18 -15.49 -6.98
CA VAL A 100 12.55 -16.43 -5.90
C VAL A 100 12.47 -15.84 -4.49
N HIS A 101 12.47 -14.51 -4.38
CA HIS A 101 12.34 -13.77 -3.12
C HIS A 101 10.95 -13.14 -2.94
N SER A 102 9.93 -13.56 -3.70
CA SER A 102 8.55 -13.14 -3.41
C SER A 102 8.20 -13.48 -1.98
N CYS A 103 7.50 -12.56 -1.32
CA CYS A 103 7.10 -12.70 0.09
C CYS A 103 6.24 -13.97 0.28
N PRO A 104 6.69 -14.94 1.10
CA PRO A 104 5.90 -16.15 1.35
C PRO A 104 4.62 -15.87 2.16
N GLY A 105 4.59 -14.78 2.92
CA GLY A 105 3.43 -14.33 3.69
C GLY A 105 2.37 -13.56 2.88
N ALA A 106 2.59 -13.31 1.60
CA ALA A 106 1.67 -12.52 0.78
C ALA A 106 0.22 -13.07 0.72
N PRO A 107 -0.02 -14.40 0.63
CA PRO A 107 -1.37 -14.95 0.70
C PRO A 107 -2.04 -14.69 2.06
N LEU A 108 -1.30 -14.88 3.15
CA LEU A 108 -1.80 -14.65 4.52
C LEU A 108 -2.14 -13.17 4.72
N ALA A 109 -1.24 -12.26 4.38
CA ALA A 109 -1.46 -10.81 4.50
C ALA A 109 -2.71 -10.33 3.74
N ARG A 110 -2.96 -10.89 2.54
CA ARG A 110 -4.18 -10.60 1.76
C ARG A 110 -5.44 -11.12 2.44
N ALA A 111 -5.39 -12.33 2.98
CA ALA A 111 -6.51 -12.94 3.68
C ALA A 111 -6.83 -12.16 4.97
N GLU A 112 -5.83 -11.82 5.76
CA GLU A 112 -5.99 -11.02 6.97
C GLU A 112 -6.56 -9.63 6.65
N ALA A 113 -6.02 -8.93 5.64
CA ALA A 113 -6.52 -7.63 5.25
C ALA A 113 -7.97 -7.70 4.77
N LYS A 114 -8.30 -8.70 3.95
CA LYS A 114 -9.67 -8.91 3.44
C LYS A 114 -10.66 -9.13 4.59
N VAL A 115 -10.41 -10.13 5.43
CA VAL A 115 -11.31 -10.47 6.54
C VAL A 115 -11.45 -9.30 7.52
N SER A 116 -10.35 -8.61 7.83
CA SER A 116 -10.38 -7.44 8.73
C SER A 116 -11.22 -6.30 8.16
N LEU A 117 -11.03 -5.96 6.89
CA LEU A 117 -11.80 -4.89 6.24
C LEU A 117 -13.29 -5.25 6.12
N GLU A 118 -13.62 -6.47 5.71
CA GLU A 118 -14.99 -6.95 5.66
C GLU A 118 -15.68 -6.81 7.02
N ARG A 119 -15.03 -7.29 8.10
CA ARG A 119 -15.58 -7.23 9.46
C ARG A 119 -15.68 -5.81 10.02
N ILE A 120 -14.72 -4.96 9.75
CA ILE A 120 -14.76 -3.56 10.16
C ILE A 120 -15.91 -2.85 9.44
N LEU A 121 -15.98 -2.96 8.12
CA LEU A 121 -17.03 -2.35 7.32
C LEU A 121 -18.45 -2.87 7.67
N GLU A 122 -18.59 -4.15 8.02
CA GLU A 122 -19.85 -4.75 8.44
C GLU A 122 -20.34 -4.20 9.80
N ARG A 123 -19.41 -3.99 10.75
CA ARG A 123 -19.74 -3.71 12.14
C ARG A 123 -19.70 -2.25 12.54
N THR A 124 -19.17 -1.39 11.68
CA THR A 124 -19.03 0.05 11.95
C THR A 124 -19.63 0.88 10.84
N LYS A 125 -19.96 2.12 11.14
CA LYS A 125 -20.37 3.13 10.17
C LYS A 125 -19.51 4.38 10.33
N ASN A 126 -19.48 5.24 9.31
CA ASN A 126 -18.84 6.55 9.37
C ASN A 126 -17.44 6.55 9.97
N ILE A 127 -16.57 5.64 9.50
CA ILE A 127 -15.18 5.61 9.95
C ILE A 127 -14.53 6.95 9.55
N ARG A 128 -13.98 7.66 10.54
CA ARG A 128 -13.35 8.97 10.37
C ARG A 128 -12.07 9.06 11.19
N LEU A 129 -11.19 9.97 10.81
CA LEU A 129 -9.99 10.28 11.59
C LEU A 129 -10.37 11.10 12.83
N CYS A 130 -9.82 10.74 13.98
CA CYS A 130 -9.94 11.53 15.20
C CYS A 130 -9.23 12.88 15.00
N GLU A 131 -10.00 13.99 15.00
CA GLU A 131 -9.44 15.32 14.73
C GLU A 131 -8.52 15.81 15.84
N GLU A 132 -8.78 15.42 17.07
CA GLU A 132 -7.90 15.76 18.20
C GLU A 132 -6.48 15.23 18.00
N GLN A 133 -6.34 14.04 17.42
CA GLN A 133 -5.05 13.37 17.25
C GLN A 133 -4.40 13.66 15.90
N HIS A 134 -5.20 13.79 14.84
CA HIS A 134 -4.69 13.91 13.47
C HIS A 134 -4.85 15.31 12.86
N GLY A 135 -5.51 16.25 13.55
CA GLY A 135 -5.83 17.58 13.00
C GLY A 135 -7.08 17.59 12.11
N PRO A 136 -7.58 18.78 11.71
CA PRO A 136 -8.77 18.93 10.90
C PRO A 136 -8.54 18.47 9.44
N ALA A 137 -9.65 18.32 8.71
CA ALA A 137 -9.58 18.07 7.27
C ALA A 137 -8.78 19.18 6.57
N GLY A 138 -7.83 18.79 5.70
CA GLY A 138 -6.92 19.71 5.00
C GLY A 138 -5.60 20.02 5.74
N ASP A 139 -5.52 19.75 7.05
CA ASP A 139 -4.27 19.86 7.83
C ASP A 139 -4.02 18.60 8.68
N ARG A 140 -4.17 17.44 8.07
CA ARG A 140 -3.97 16.14 8.75
C ARG A 140 -2.49 15.87 8.99
N ARG A 141 -2.17 15.34 10.18
CA ARG A 141 -0.83 14.97 10.59
C ARG A 141 -0.76 13.48 10.89
N PHE A 142 0.28 12.84 10.37
CA PHE A 142 0.51 11.41 10.56
C PHE A 142 1.97 11.16 10.91
N ASN A 143 2.18 10.32 11.91
CA ASN A 143 3.50 9.85 12.28
C ASN A 143 3.83 8.56 11.56
N TYR A 144 5.01 8.51 10.96
CA TYR A 144 5.50 7.34 10.26
C TYR A 144 6.73 6.76 10.96
N VAL A 145 6.92 5.47 10.84
CA VAL A 145 8.14 4.79 11.31
C VAL A 145 9.35 5.49 10.71
N PRO A 146 10.35 5.90 11.51
CA PRO A 146 11.50 6.69 11.05
C PRO A 146 12.52 5.83 10.28
N THR A 147 12.13 5.31 9.14
CA THR A 147 12.97 4.52 8.24
C THR A 147 12.64 4.85 6.79
N PHE A 148 13.67 4.88 5.93
CA PHE A 148 13.49 5.22 4.53
C PHE A 148 13.04 4.02 3.66
N ILE A 149 13.19 2.79 4.17
CA ILE A 149 12.78 1.57 3.43
C ILE A 149 11.37 1.10 3.76
N LEU A 150 10.85 1.44 4.94
CA LEU A 150 9.49 1.07 5.34
C LEU A 150 8.60 2.32 5.38
N ARG A 151 7.33 2.14 5.02
CA ARG A 151 6.29 3.14 5.19
C ARG A 151 5.13 2.53 5.97
N GLY A 152 5.09 2.83 7.24
CA GLY A 152 4.02 2.41 8.14
C GLY A 152 3.69 3.53 9.10
N LEU A 153 2.42 3.71 9.42
CA LEU A 153 1.98 4.61 10.48
C LEU A 153 2.39 4.02 11.83
N THR A 154 2.90 4.86 12.72
CA THR A 154 3.18 4.48 14.12
C THR A 154 1.89 4.33 14.90
N ASP A 155 0.91 5.17 14.59
CA ASP A 155 -0.41 5.21 15.21
C ASP A 155 -1.46 5.63 14.17
N LEU A 156 -2.71 5.26 14.42
CA LEU A 156 -3.88 5.72 13.66
C LEU A 156 -5.09 5.72 14.58
N HIS A 157 -5.58 6.90 14.93
CA HIS A 157 -6.73 7.09 15.79
C HIS A 157 -7.98 7.31 14.95
N LEU A 158 -8.94 6.41 15.11
CA LEU A 158 -10.19 6.40 14.37
C LEU A 158 -11.38 6.53 15.29
N GLU A 159 -12.40 7.20 14.80
CA GLU A 159 -13.74 7.22 15.36
C GLU A 159 -14.70 6.53 14.39
N PHE A 160 -15.74 5.91 14.90
CA PHE A 160 -16.75 5.26 14.08
C PHE A 160 -18.08 5.14 14.85
N ASP A 161 -19.16 4.99 14.12
CA ASP A 161 -20.48 4.69 14.68
C ASP A 161 -20.71 3.16 14.58
N LEU A 162 -21.53 2.60 15.48
CA LEU A 162 -21.93 1.18 15.48
C LEU A 162 -23.20 0.94 14.66
#